data_dd17689291c1b51e4bb7937eeb13bc0e
#
_entry.id   dd17689291c1b51e4bb7937eeb13bc0e
#
_cell.length_a   1.000
_cell.length_b   1.000
_cell.length_c   1.000
_cell.angle_alpha   90.00
_cell.angle_beta   90.00
_cell.angle_gamma   90.00
#
_symmetry.space_group_name_H-M   'P 1'
#
loop_
_entity.id
_entity.type
_entity.pdbx_description
1 polymer ?
#
loop_
_entity_poly.entity_id
_entity_poly.type
_entity_poly.pdbx_seq_one_letter_code
_entity_poly.pdbx_strand_id
1 'polypeptide(L)' 'MDGGGVAVKNGKKPNVRQAKLMQAMALDHRQWLVCKDTPAEMEIIHRETGEVRTLKW' A
#
# COMPACT_ATOMS: atom_id res chain seq x y z
N MET A 1 -20.39 4.57 -1.41
CA MET A 1 -19.85 4.37 -1.21
C MET A 1 -19.18 3.76 -0.86
N ASP A 2 -19.25 3.49 -1.08
CA ASP A 2 -18.56 2.71 -0.77
C ASP A 2 -17.97 2.83 0.42
N GLY A 3 -18.37 3.29 1.12
CA GLY A 3 -18.20 3.49 2.41
C GLY A 3 -17.03 2.90 3.07
N GLY A 4 -17.19 2.28 4.11
CA GLY A 4 -16.09 1.79 4.87
C GLY A 4 -14.90 1.25 4.09
N GLY A 5 -15.12 0.86 2.89
CA GLY A 5 -14.04 0.37 2.06
C GLY A 5 -13.35 1.42 1.23
N VAL A 6 -13.60 2.67 1.50
CA VAL A 6 -13.09 3.74 0.65
C VAL A 6 -11.58 3.68 0.45
N ALA A 7 -10.84 3.56 1.54
CA ALA A 7 -9.38 3.56 1.43
C ALA A 7 -8.88 2.36 0.64
N VAL A 8 -9.42 1.20 0.90
CA VAL A 8 -9.03 -0.01 0.18
C VAL A 8 -9.42 0.09 -1.28
N LYS A 9 -10.56 0.70 -1.53
CA LYS A 9 -11.07 0.86 -2.87
C LYS A 9 -10.13 1.66 -3.76
N ASN A 10 -9.40 2.61 -3.17
CA ASN A 10 -8.47 3.45 -3.92
C ASN A 10 -7.07 2.85 -4.01
N GLY A 11 -6.83 1.74 -3.35
CA GLY A 11 -5.53 1.10 -3.39
C GLY A 11 -5.35 0.27 -4.65
N LYS A 12 -4.13 0.20 -5.13
CA LYS A 12 -3.77 -0.59 -6.30
C LYS A 12 -2.77 -1.65 -5.92
N LYS A 13 -2.77 -2.75 -6.66
CA LYS A 13 -1.79 -3.80 -6.43
C LYS A 13 -0.39 -3.25 -6.69
N PRO A 14 0.58 -3.56 -5.82
CA PRO A 14 1.94 -3.06 -6.02
C PRO A 14 2.58 -3.65 -7.28
N ASN A 15 3.36 -2.83 -7.97
CA ASN A 15 4.18 -3.34 -9.06
C ASN A 15 5.46 -3.94 -8.48
N VAL A 16 6.36 -4.44 -9.36
CA VAL A 16 7.56 -5.12 -8.91
C VAL A 16 8.43 -4.22 -8.02
N ARG A 17 8.61 -2.97 -8.41
CA ARG A 17 9.45 -2.05 -7.65
C ARG A 17 8.85 -1.78 -6.27
N GLN A 18 7.54 -1.56 -6.23
CA GLN A 18 6.85 -1.30 -4.97
C GLN A 18 6.84 -2.53 -4.07
N ALA A 19 6.65 -3.70 -4.67
CA ALA A 19 6.68 -4.94 -3.90
C ALA A 19 8.04 -5.18 -3.27
N LYS A 20 9.10 -4.83 -3.97
CA LYS A 20 10.45 -5.00 -3.44
C LYS A 20 10.67 -4.13 -2.21
N LEU A 21 10.17 -2.91 -2.22
CA LEU A 21 10.28 -2.05 -1.05
C LEU A 21 9.51 -2.64 0.11
N MET A 22 8.31 -3.14 -0.14
CA MET A 22 7.53 -3.77 0.91
C MET A 22 8.25 -4.96 1.52
N GLN A 23 8.86 -5.79 0.68
CA GLN A 23 9.61 -6.95 1.16
C GLN A 23 10.81 -6.53 1.99
N ALA A 24 11.47 -5.46 1.60
CA ALA A 24 12.60 -4.93 2.36
C ALA A 24 12.17 -4.45 3.75
N MET A 25 10.91 -4.07 3.87
CA MET A 25 10.35 -3.63 5.15
C MET A 25 9.62 -4.76 5.87
N ALA A 26 9.79 -5.99 5.41
CA ALA A 26 9.17 -7.17 6.00
C ALA A 26 7.64 -7.14 5.90
N LEU A 27 7.13 -6.56 4.83
CA LEU A 27 5.69 -6.49 4.58
C LEU A 27 5.32 -7.44 3.45
N ASP A 28 4.15 -8.06 3.55
CA ASP A 28 3.65 -8.96 2.52
C ASP A 28 2.92 -8.12 1.46
N HIS A 29 3.54 -7.96 0.29
CA HIS A 29 2.99 -7.12 -0.76
C HIS A 29 1.61 -7.60 -1.24
N ARG A 30 1.23 -8.84 -0.94
CA ARG A 30 -0.09 -9.34 -1.31
C ARG A 30 -1.17 -8.88 -0.34
N GLN A 31 -0.76 -8.40 0.84
CA GLN A 31 -1.69 -7.91 1.86
C GLN A 31 -1.81 -6.40 1.85
N TRP A 32 -0.96 -5.71 1.10
CA TRP A 32 -0.93 -4.26 1.08
C TRP A 32 -1.22 -3.73 -0.32
N LEU A 33 -1.92 -2.61 -0.36
CA LEU A 33 -2.24 -1.92 -1.59
C LEU A 33 -1.57 -0.56 -1.58
N VAL A 34 -1.21 -0.06 -2.76
CA VAL A 34 -0.55 1.24 -2.87
C VAL A 34 -1.61 2.30 -3.11
N CYS A 35 -1.68 3.26 -2.19
CA CYS A 35 -2.60 4.39 -2.30
C CYS A 35 -1.96 5.57 -3.00
N LYS A 36 -0.66 5.77 -2.76
CA LYS A 36 0.05 6.93 -3.29
C LYS A 36 1.51 6.55 -3.49
N ASP A 37 2.08 6.98 -4.61
CA ASP A 37 3.47 6.72 -4.91
C ASP A 37 4.10 8.00 -5.43
N THR A 38 5.04 8.55 -4.65
CA THR A 38 5.78 9.75 -5.03
C THR A 38 7.26 9.41 -5.08
N PRO A 39 8.09 10.28 -5.67
CA PRO A 39 9.53 10.02 -5.70
C PRO A 39 10.16 9.94 -4.31
N ALA A 40 9.53 10.51 -3.30
CA ALA A 40 10.08 10.53 -1.95
C ALA A 40 9.57 9.37 -1.10
N GLU A 41 8.34 8.97 -1.29
CA GLU A 41 7.73 7.97 -0.42
C GLU A 41 6.54 7.31 -1.07
N MET A 42 6.10 6.22 -0.47
CA MET A 42 4.96 5.46 -0.96
C MET A 42 3.99 5.24 0.19
N GLU A 43 2.72 5.56 -0.01
CA GLU A 43 1.70 5.34 1.00
C GLU A 43 0.93 4.06 0.66
N ILE A 44 0.81 3.17 1.63
CA ILE A 44 0.16 1.88 1.43
C ILE A 44 -0.91 1.67 2.50
N ILE A 45 -1.86 0.80 2.18
CA ILE A 45 -2.93 0.45 3.10
C ILE A 45 -3.09 -1.06 3.14
N HIS A 46 -3.30 -1.60 4.32
CA HIS A 46 -3.53 -3.03 4.48
C HIS A 46 -4.94 -3.36 4.04
N ARG A 47 -5.07 -4.34 3.14
CA ARG A 47 -6.34 -4.65 2.52
C ARG A 47 -7.39 -5.21 3.47
N GLU A 48 -6.96 -5.78 4.58
CA GLU A 48 -7.89 -6.39 5.53
C GLU A 48 -8.17 -5.53 6.75
N THR A 49 -7.12 -4.91 7.31
CA THR A 49 -7.26 -4.13 8.53
C THR A 49 -7.49 -2.65 8.29
N GLY A 50 -7.13 -2.17 7.09
CA GLY A 50 -7.23 -0.75 6.80
C GLY A 50 -6.10 0.08 7.36
N GLU A 51 -5.07 -0.57 7.89
CA GLU A 51 -3.91 0.14 8.42
C GLU A 51 -3.17 0.86 7.30
N VAL A 52 -2.82 2.12 7.56
CA VAL A 52 -2.09 2.94 6.58
C VAL A 52 -0.65 3.09 7.03
N ARG A 53 0.28 2.93 6.11
CA ARG A 53 1.69 3.12 6.38
C ARG A 53 2.33 3.92 5.25
N THR A 54 3.39 4.64 5.58
CA THR A 54 4.17 5.39 4.61
C THR A 54 5.58 4.82 4.59
N LEU A 55 6.03 4.40 3.42
CA LEU A 55 7.37 3.86 3.24
C LEU A 55 8.19 4.84 2.43
N LYS A 56 9.41 5.11 2.87
CA LYS A 56 10.31 6.00 2.14
C LYS A 56 11.18 5.19 1.18
N TRP A 57 11.34 5.72 -0.01
CA TRP A 57 12.21 5.12 -1.03
C TRP A 57 13.69 5.18 -0.70
#